data_18a90d6330423cc8bdac465cfab0883e
#
_entry.id   18a90d6330423cc8bdac465cfab0883e
#
_cell.length_a   1.000
_cell.length_b   1.000
_cell.length_c   1.000
_cell.angle_alpha   90.00
_cell.angle_beta   90.00
_cell.angle_gamma   90.00
#
_symmetry.space_group_name_H-M   'P 1'
#
loop_
_entity.id
_entity.type
_entity.pdbx_description
1 polymer ?
#
loop_
_entity_poly.entity_id
_entity_poly.type
_entity_poly.pdbx_seq_one_letter_code
_entity_poly.pdbx_strand_id
1 'polypeptide(L)'
;MAHVQSAPQAHNQQQSKKAAASGWIGSALEYYDFFIYATAASLIFPQIFFPSGNPKIAIIASLATYGVGYVARPIGAFVLGHMGDTHGRKNVLLVCMFLMGFSTMAVGLLPTYAQVGLWAPALLVLMRLIQGFAVAGEISGASSMILEHAPFGRRGFFASFTLQGVQAGQILAAAVFLPLAHYMPEEQFNS
;
A
#
# COMPACT_ATOMS: atom_id res chain seq x y z
N MET A 1 47.59 -8.48 24.36
CA MET A 1 46.49 -7.49 24.40
C MET A 1 46.02 -7.20 22.98
N ALA A 2 44.72 -7.12 22.73
CA ALA A 2 44.06 -6.75 21.48
C ALA A 2 43.77 -7.88 20.52
N HIS A 3 42.74 -8.63 20.84
CA HIS A 3 41.91 -9.34 19.84
C HIS A 3 40.52 -9.46 20.39
N VAL A 4 39.68 -8.43 20.26
CA VAL A 4 38.21 -8.58 20.40
C VAL A 4 37.53 -7.37 19.76
N GLN A 5 36.52 -7.62 18.95
CA GLN A 5 35.42 -6.73 18.54
C GLN A 5 35.38 -6.19 17.10
N SER A 6 35.62 -7.02 16.10
CA SER A 6 35.18 -6.67 14.73
C SER A 6 33.89 -7.39 14.27
N ALA A 7 33.53 -8.51 14.89
CA ALA A 7 32.36 -9.28 14.49
C ALA A 7 30.97 -8.65 14.79
N PRO A 8 30.72 -7.97 15.94
CA PRO A 8 29.41 -7.39 16.24
C PRO A 8 29.00 -6.24 15.32
N GLN A 9 29.97 -5.44 14.88
CA GLN A 9 29.69 -4.26 14.05
C GLN A 9 29.31 -4.61 12.60
N ALA A 10 29.94 -5.61 12.00
CA ALA A 10 29.63 -6.06 10.65
C ALA A 10 28.24 -6.72 10.58
N HIS A 11 27.90 -7.52 11.59
CA HIS A 11 26.57 -8.16 11.68
C HIS A 11 25.46 -7.13 11.84
N ASN A 12 25.66 -6.10 12.63
CA ASN A 12 24.70 -5.01 12.85
C ASN A 12 24.48 -4.17 11.57
N GLN A 13 25.54 -3.89 10.80
CA GLN A 13 25.43 -3.18 9.52
C GLN A 13 24.65 -3.96 8.46
N GLN A 14 24.81 -5.28 8.40
CA GLN A 14 24.08 -6.11 7.45
C GLN A 14 22.58 -6.19 7.80
N GLN A 15 22.23 -6.26 9.07
CA GLN A 15 20.85 -6.22 9.54
C GLN A 15 20.19 -4.87 9.24
N SER A 16 20.87 -3.76 9.46
CA SER A 16 20.36 -2.42 9.14
C SER A 16 20.08 -2.24 7.64
N LYS A 17 20.96 -2.75 6.77
CA LYS A 17 20.74 -2.72 5.33
C LYS A 17 19.54 -3.58 4.90
N LYS A 18 19.38 -4.77 5.47
CA LYS A 18 18.22 -5.64 5.21
C LYS A 18 16.91 -5.00 5.67
N ALA A 19 16.90 -4.40 6.86
CA ALA A 19 15.74 -3.69 7.38
C ALA A 19 15.36 -2.48 6.49
N ALA A 20 16.35 -1.70 6.04
CA ALA A 20 16.12 -0.58 5.14
C ALA A 20 15.60 -1.03 3.75
N ALA A 21 16.17 -2.11 3.20
CA ALA A 21 15.73 -2.66 1.92
C ALA A 21 14.31 -3.20 1.99
N SER A 22 13.95 -3.93 3.05
CA SER A 22 12.59 -4.43 3.22
C SER A 22 11.58 -3.29 3.43
N GLY A 23 11.93 -2.26 4.20
CA GLY A 23 11.10 -1.08 4.35
C GLY A 23 10.95 -0.29 3.05
N TRP A 24 11.99 -0.19 2.23
CA TRP A 24 11.93 0.44 0.92
C TRP A 24 11.00 -0.33 -0.04
N ILE A 25 11.14 -1.66 -0.11
CA ILE A 25 10.28 -2.52 -0.95
C ILE A 25 8.82 -2.44 -0.48
N GLY A 26 8.56 -2.55 0.83
CA GLY A 26 7.22 -2.45 1.38
C GLY A 26 6.56 -1.12 1.00
N SER A 27 7.24 0.00 1.26
CA SER A 27 6.74 1.33 0.88
C SER A 27 6.54 1.49 -0.63
N ALA A 28 7.43 0.93 -1.46
CA ALA A 28 7.29 1.00 -2.91
C ALA A 28 6.05 0.23 -3.40
N LEU A 29 5.79 -0.96 -2.88
CA LEU A 29 4.62 -1.78 -3.22
C LEU A 29 3.32 -1.14 -2.71
N GLU A 30 3.32 -0.62 -1.47
CA GLU A 30 2.18 0.08 -0.90
C GLU A 30 1.76 1.27 -1.77
N TYR A 31 2.70 2.15 -2.08
CA TYR A 31 2.41 3.34 -2.86
C TYR A 31 2.15 3.05 -4.34
N TYR A 32 2.79 2.03 -4.90
CA TYR A 32 2.44 1.50 -6.23
C TYR A 32 0.95 1.15 -6.29
N ASP A 33 0.45 0.36 -5.34
CA ASP A 33 -0.94 -0.02 -5.26
C ASP A 33 -1.88 1.18 -5.07
N PHE A 34 -1.46 2.15 -4.25
CA PHE A 34 -2.17 3.39 -4.03
C PHE A 34 -2.34 4.23 -5.30
N PHE A 35 -1.27 4.39 -6.07
CA PHE A 35 -1.29 5.18 -7.30
C PHE A 35 -2.03 4.47 -8.44
N ILE A 36 -1.87 3.16 -8.57
CA ILE A 36 -2.66 2.36 -9.52
C ILE A 36 -4.16 2.50 -9.24
N TYR A 37 -4.55 2.34 -7.97
CA TYR A 37 -5.94 2.49 -7.60
C TYR A 37 -6.47 3.91 -7.87
N ALA A 38 -5.72 4.95 -7.53
CA ALA A 38 -6.12 6.33 -7.77
C ALA A 38 -6.35 6.59 -9.29
N THR A 39 -5.48 6.04 -10.12
CA THR A 39 -5.60 6.14 -11.57
C THR A 39 -6.80 5.35 -12.08
N ALA A 40 -6.99 4.11 -11.62
CA ALA A 40 -8.17 3.30 -11.95
C ALA A 40 -9.48 3.96 -11.47
N ALA A 41 -9.48 4.54 -10.27
CA ALA A 41 -10.63 5.24 -9.72
C ALA A 41 -11.02 6.50 -10.51
N SER A 42 -10.06 7.14 -11.18
CA SER A 42 -10.34 8.30 -12.02
C SER A 42 -10.78 7.94 -13.45
N LEU A 43 -10.27 6.84 -14.01
CA LEU A 43 -10.44 6.50 -15.42
C LEU A 43 -11.41 5.34 -15.68
N ILE A 44 -11.33 4.28 -14.86
CA ILE A 44 -11.97 2.99 -15.13
C ILE A 44 -13.19 2.77 -14.23
N PHE A 45 -13.06 2.93 -12.91
CA PHE A 45 -14.10 2.59 -11.95
C PHE A 45 -15.40 3.39 -12.08
N PRO A 46 -15.40 4.67 -12.54
CA PRO A 46 -16.65 5.39 -12.79
C PRO A 46 -17.57 4.66 -13.77
N GLN A 47 -17.01 4.00 -14.77
CA GLN A 47 -17.77 3.30 -15.80
C GLN A 47 -18.23 1.91 -15.33
N ILE A 48 -17.38 1.21 -14.59
CA ILE A 48 -17.60 -0.19 -14.18
C ILE A 48 -18.47 -0.30 -12.92
N PHE A 49 -18.21 0.55 -11.91
CA PHE A 49 -18.84 0.43 -10.59
C PHE A 49 -19.88 1.52 -10.30
N PHE A 50 -19.82 2.65 -11.00
CA PHE A 50 -20.69 3.80 -10.74
C PHE A 50 -21.38 4.33 -12.02
N PRO A 51 -22.11 3.49 -12.78
CA PRO A 51 -22.79 3.95 -13.99
C PRO A 51 -23.91 4.93 -13.60
N SER A 52 -23.63 6.20 -13.64
CA SER A 52 -24.57 7.29 -13.40
C SER A 52 -24.79 8.05 -14.71
N GLY A 53 -26.00 8.60 -14.91
CA GLY A 53 -26.29 9.44 -16.06
C GLY A 53 -25.45 10.74 -16.13
N ASN A 54 -24.66 11.03 -15.07
CA ASN A 54 -23.78 12.18 -15.01
C ASN A 54 -22.32 11.70 -14.75
N PRO A 55 -21.40 11.84 -15.73
CA PRO A 55 -20.02 11.40 -15.60
C PRO A 55 -19.26 12.04 -14.42
N LYS A 56 -19.57 13.30 -14.09
CA LYS A 56 -18.92 13.98 -12.95
C LYS A 56 -19.27 13.33 -11.61
N ILE A 57 -20.54 12.92 -11.45
CA ILE A 57 -20.99 12.23 -10.22
C ILE A 57 -20.32 10.87 -10.11
N ALA A 58 -20.20 10.13 -11.22
CA ALA A 58 -19.50 8.84 -11.25
C ALA A 58 -18.04 8.95 -10.81
N ILE A 59 -17.31 9.95 -11.33
CA ILE A 59 -15.91 10.20 -10.96
C ILE A 59 -15.81 10.58 -9.48
N ILE A 60 -16.69 11.46 -8.97
CA ILE A 60 -16.67 11.86 -7.56
C ILE A 60 -16.95 10.66 -6.65
N ALA A 61 -17.93 9.83 -6.97
CA ALA A 61 -18.27 8.64 -6.21
C ALA A 61 -17.11 7.62 -6.20
N SER A 62 -16.48 7.41 -7.35
CA SER A 62 -15.31 6.54 -7.47
C SER A 62 -14.13 7.06 -6.66
N LEU A 63 -13.79 8.34 -6.76
CA LEU A 63 -12.72 8.95 -5.97
C LEU A 63 -13.03 8.98 -4.46
N ALA A 64 -14.31 9.04 -4.06
CA ALA A 64 -14.70 8.92 -2.67
C ALA A 64 -14.30 7.57 -2.08
N THR A 65 -14.33 6.48 -2.85
CA THR A 65 -13.85 5.16 -2.40
C THR A 65 -12.35 5.18 -2.04
N TYR A 66 -11.56 5.97 -2.76
CA TYR A 66 -10.15 6.20 -2.43
C TYR A 66 -10.02 6.89 -1.07
N GLY A 67 -10.83 7.91 -0.80
CA GLY A 67 -10.87 8.62 0.49
C GLY A 67 -11.29 7.73 1.66
N VAL A 68 -12.19 6.78 1.44
CA VAL A 68 -12.64 5.82 2.47
C VAL A 68 -11.45 5.00 3.04
N GLY A 69 -10.49 4.61 2.21
CA GLY A 69 -9.28 3.94 2.66
C GLY A 69 -8.47 4.74 3.69
N TYR A 70 -8.45 6.07 3.57
CA TYR A 70 -7.78 6.93 4.55
C TYR A 70 -8.52 6.99 5.89
N VAL A 71 -9.84 6.93 5.89
CA VAL A 71 -10.65 6.92 7.13
C VAL A 71 -10.38 5.66 7.96
N ALA A 72 -10.10 4.53 7.31
CA ALA A 72 -9.75 3.28 8.00
C ALA A 72 -8.36 3.29 8.64
N ARG A 73 -7.42 4.14 8.18
CA ARG A 73 -6.04 4.18 8.68
C ARG A 73 -5.90 4.50 10.17
N PRO A 74 -6.55 5.52 10.75
CA PRO A 74 -6.46 5.78 12.19
C PRO A 74 -6.91 4.61 13.04
N ILE A 75 -7.99 3.93 12.64
CA ILE A 75 -8.51 2.75 13.33
C ILE A 75 -7.50 1.59 13.22
N GLY A 76 -6.99 1.35 12.03
CA GLY A 76 -5.94 0.35 11.79
C GLY A 76 -4.68 0.62 12.60
N ALA A 77 -4.20 1.86 12.64
CA ALA A 77 -3.02 2.25 13.40
C ALA A 77 -3.17 1.95 14.90
N PHE A 78 -4.33 2.25 15.48
CA PHE A 78 -4.61 1.97 16.88
C PHE A 78 -4.67 0.47 17.17
N VAL A 79 -5.46 -0.28 16.40
CA VAL A 79 -5.69 -1.73 16.63
C VAL A 79 -4.43 -2.53 16.34
N LEU A 80 -3.81 -2.31 15.17
CA LEU A 80 -2.64 -3.06 14.74
C LEU A 80 -1.38 -2.64 15.50
N GLY A 81 -1.29 -1.36 15.91
CA GLY A 81 -0.24 -0.90 16.80
C GLY A 81 -0.28 -1.63 18.15
N HIS A 82 -1.45 -1.67 18.79
CA HIS A 82 -1.65 -2.41 20.04
C HIS A 82 -1.37 -3.92 19.87
N MET A 83 -1.83 -4.53 18.79
CA MET A 83 -1.52 -5.92 18.48
C MET A 83 -0.01 -6.15 18.29
N GLY A 84 0.69 -5.21 17.65
CA GLY A 84 2.13 -5.28 17.45
C GLY A 84 2.91 -5.29 18.75
N ASP A 85 2.47 -4.51 19.73
CA ASP A 85 3.10 -4.45 21.05
C ASP A 85 2.80 -5.69 21.91
N THR A 86 1.64 -6.34 21.72
CA THR A 86 1.21 -7.51 22.51
C THR A 86 1.59 -8.85 21.87
N HIS A 87 1.48 -9.01 20.56
CA HIS A 87 1.68 -10.28 19.84
C HIS A 87 2.96 -10.32 18.99
N GLY A 88 3.75 -9.26 19.04
CA GLY A 88 4.98 -9.13 18.29
C GLY A 88 4.81 -8.49 16.92
N ARG A 89 5.62 -7.47 16.66
CA ARG A 89 5.56 -6.62 15.45
C ARG A 89 5.70 -7.38 14.14
N LYS A 90 6.55 -8.44 14.12
CA LYS A 90 6.75 -9.27 12.92
C LYS A 90 5.46 -9.95 12.45
N ASN A 91 4.70 -10.53 13.39
CA ASN A 91 3.49 -11.28 13.05
C ASN A 91 2.39 -10.34 12.53
N VAL A 92 2.24 -9.17 13.16
CA VAL A 92 1.29 -8.15 12.72
C VAL A 92 1.67 -7.63 11.33
N LEU A 93 2.96 -7.38 11.06
CA LEU A 93 3.43 -6.96 9.74
C LEU A 93 3.07 -7.99 8.65
N LEU A 94 3.29 -9.28 8.91
CA LEU A 94 2.90 -10.35 7.98
C LEU A 94 1.40 -10.39 7.71
N VAL A 95 0.58 -10.22 8.75
CA VAL A 95 -0.89 -10.15 8.61
C VAL A 95 -1.30 -8.93 7.78
N CYS A 96 -0.69 -7.76 8.02
CA CYS A 96 -0.94 -6.55 7.25
C CYS A 96 -0.61 -6.72 5.77
N MET A 97 0.56 -7.27 5.45
CA MET A 97 0.98 -7.54 4.07
C MET A 97 0.03 -8.54 3.37
N PHE A 98 -0.39 -9.58 4.09
CA PHE A 98 -1.34 -10.55 3.55
C PHE A 98 -2.71 -9.92 3.27
N LEU A 99 -3.26 -9.14 4.22
CA LEU A 99 -4.53 -8.45 4.06
C LEU A 99 -4.49 -7.44 2.90
N MET A 100 -3.38 -6.71 2.78
CA MET A 100 -3.19 -5.75 1.70
C MET A 100 -3.17 -6.46 0.33
N GLY A 101 -2.34 -7.48 0.17
CA GLY A 101 -2.26 -8.24 -1.08
C GLY A 101 -3.57 -8.94 -1.44
N PHE A 102 -4.26 -9.51 -0.44
CA PHE A 102 -5.58 -10.11 -0.63
C PHE A 102 -6.62 -9.09 -1.09
N SER A 103 -6.66 -7.92 -0.45
CA SER A 103 -7.62 -6.85 -0.81
C SER A 103 -7.37 -6.32 -2.21
N THR A 104 -6.11 -6.13 -2.61
CA THR A 104 -5.72 -5.68 -3.95
C THR A 104 -6.14 -6.69 -5.01
N MET A 105 -5.85 -7.98 -4.77
CA MET A 105 -6.27 -9.05 -5.67
C MET A 105 -7.81 -9.15 -5.75
N ALA A 106 -8.50 -9.02 -4.63
CA ALA A 106 -9.96 -9.05 -4.57
C ALA A 106 -10.58 -7.90 -5.36
N VAL A 107 -10.03 -6.68 -5.30
CA VAL A 107 -10.51 -5.54 -6.10
C VAL A 107 -10.46 -5.86 -7.59
N GLY A 108 -9.41 -6.51 -8.08
CA GLY A 108 -9.29 -6.93 -9.49
C GLY A 108 -10.27 -8.04 -9.91
N LEU A 109 -10.85 -8.76 -8.95
CA LEU A 109 -11.81 -9.85 -9.18
C LEU A 109 -13.26 -9.43 -8.91
N LEU A 110 -13.52 -8.18 -8.53
CA LEU A 110 -14.86 -7.73 -8.20
C LEU A 110 -15.80 -7.78 -9.42
N PRO A 111 -17.03 -8.26 -9.23
CA PRO A 111 -18.04 -8.20 -10.27
C PRO A 111 -18.42 -6.74 -10.58
N THR A 112 -18.77 -6.47 -11.84
CA THR A 112 -19.17 -5.13 -12.29
C THR A 112 -20.59 -4.77 -11.82
N TYR A 113 -20.93 -3.49 -11.88
CA TYR A 113 -22.29 -3.03 -11.56
C TYR A 113 -23.37 -3.71 -12.43
N ALA A 114 -23.05 -4.00 -13.68
CA ALA A 114 -23.98 -4.70 -14.59
C ALA A 114 -24.32 -6.11 -14.11
N GLN A 115 -23.44 -6.75 -13.35
CA GLN A 115 -23.64 -8.13 -12.86
C GLN A 115 -24.35 -8.19 -11.51
N VAL A 116 -23.97 -7.33 -10.56
CA VAL A 116 -24.44 -7.41 -9.16
C VAL A 116 -25.08 -6.11 -8.64
N GLY A 117 -25.24 -5.09 -9.48
CA GLY A 117 -25.86 -3.82 -9.12
C GLY A 117 -25.11 -3.10 -7.99
N LEU A 118 -25.86 -2.61 -6.99
CA LEU A 118 -25.30 -1.84 -5.85
C LEU A 118 -24.31 -2.62 -4.97
N TRP A 119 -24.25 -3.94 -5.10
CA TRP A 119 -23.24 -4.73 -4.36
C TRP A 119 -21.83 -4.50 -4.89
N ALA A 120 -21.66 -4.15 -6.16
CA ALA A 120 -20.34 -3.89 -6.74
C ALA A 120 -19.61 -2.72 -6.04
N PRO A 121 -20.19 -1.50 -5.96
CA PRO A 121 -19.55 -0.42 -5.21
C PRO A 121 -19.44 -0.68 -3.71
N ALA A 122 -20.40 -1.40 -3.11
CA ALA A 122 -20.34 -1.75 -1.68
C ALA A 122 -19.14 -2.67 -1.38
N LEU A 123 -18.89 -3.68 -2.21
CA LEU A 123 -17.74 -4.56 -2.09
C LEU A 123 -16.42 -3.81 -2.32
N LEU A 124 -16.38 -2.88 -3.29
CA LEU A 124 -15.22 -2.04 -3.54
C LEU A 124 -14.86 -1.20 -2.30
N VAL A 125 -15.86 -0.56 -1.66
CA VAL A 125 -15.70 0.20 -0.43
C VAL A 125 -15.20 -0.70 0.71
N LEU A 126 -15.76 -1.90 0.86
CA LEU A 126 -15.33 -2.86 1.88
C LEU A 126 -13.86 -3.26 1.69
N MET A 127 -13.45 -3.61 0.47
CA MET A 127 -12.04 -3.94 0.19
C MET A 127 -11.12 -2.76 0.48
N ARG A 128 -11.57 -1.55 0.20
CA ARG A 128 -10.81 -0.33 0.48
C ARG A 128 -10.65 -0.03 1.97
N LEU A 129 -11.67 -0.32 2.77
CA LEU A 129 -11.59 -0.23 4.24
C LEU A 129 -10.58 -1.25 4.80
N ILE A 130 -10.62 -2.50 4.33
CA ILE A 130 -9.68 -3.55 4.76
C ILE A 130 -8.25 -3.17 4.37
N GLN A 131 -8.03 -2.68 3.15
CA GLN A 131 -6.72 -2.27 2.67
C GLN A 131 -6.18 -1.08 3.47
N GLY A 132 -6.99 -0.03 3.68
CA GLY A 132 -6.60 1.13 4.49
C GLY A 132 -6.28 0.77 5.94
N PHE A 133 -7.03 -0.17 6.52
CA PHE A 133 -6.76 -0.71 7.85
C PHE A 133 -5.39 -1.43 7.89
N ALA A 134 -5.10 -2.28 6.92
CA ALA A 134 -3.85 -3.05 6.86
C ALA A 134 -2.60 -2.17 6.67
N VAL A 135 -2.68 -1.19 5.77
CA VAL A 135 -1.60 -0.22 5.49
C VAL A 135 -1.11 0.51 6.74
N ALA A 136 -2.02 0.87 7.64
CA ALA A 136 -1.66 1.58 8.87
C ALA A 136 -0.72 0.77 9.79
N GLY A 137 -0.90 -0.55 9.84
CA GLY A 137 -0.03 -1.43 10.60
C GLY A 137 1.35 -1.62 9.96
N GLU A 138 1.42 -1.60 8.63
CA GLU A 138 2.67 -1.74 7.88
C GLU A 138 3.58 -0.53 8.08
N ILE A 139 3.07 0.70 7.92
CA ILE A 139 3.85 1.94 8.07
C ILE A 139 4.49 2.04 9.45
N SER A 140 3.71 1.77 10.50
CA SER A 140 4.21 1.82 11.88
C SER A 140 5.24 0.73 12.17
N GLY A 141 4.99 -0.49 11.69
CA GLY A 141 5.87 -1.64 11.86
C GLY A 141 7.20 -1.49 11.13
N ALA A 142 7.18 -1.08 9.86
CA ALA A 142 8.38 -0.89 9.04
C ALA A 142 9.27 0.22 9.58
N SER A 143 8.70 1.37 9.94
CA SER A 143 9.46 2.50 10.50
C SER A 143 10.11 2.13 11.82
N SER A 144 9.39 1.47 12.73
CA SER A 144 9.93 1.00 14.01
C SER A 144 11.07 0.01 13.81
N MET A 145 10.90 -0.97 12.92
CA MET A 145 11.91 -1.99 12.62
C MET A 145 13.21 -1.35 12.08
N ILE A 146 13.10 -0.37 11.20
CA ILE A 146 14.27 0.34 10.67
C ILE A 146 14.99 1.12 11.79
N LEU A 147 14.24 1.85 12.62
CA LEU A 147 14.81 2.65 13.70
C LEU A 147 15.49 1.80 14.78
N GLU A 148 14.98 0.62 15.08
CA GLU A 148 15.55 -0.33 16.03
C GLU A 148 16.89 -0.92 15.54
N HIS A 149 17.00 -1.17 14.22
CA HIS A 149 18.22 -1.75 13.63
C HIS A 149 19.21 -0.72 13.09
N ALA A 150 18.83 0.56 13.03
CA ALA A 150 19.69 1.62 12.51
C ALA A 150 20.79 2.01 13.52
N PRO A 151 22.06 2.19 13.08
CA PRO A 151 23.15 2.64 13.93
C PRO A 151 22.85 4.01 14.54
N PHE A 152 23.35 4.22 15.78
CA PHE A 152 23.24 5.50 16.44
C PHE A 152 23.87 6.61 15.58
N GLY A 153 23.17 7.72 15.37
CA GLY A 153 23.61 8.83 14.51
C GLY A 153 23.26 8.69 13.02
N ARG A 154 22.76 7.53 12.55
CA ARG A 154 22.35 7.30 11.15
C ARG A 154 20.87 6.93 10.98
N ARG A 155 20.08 7.05 12.02
CA ARG A 155 18.67 6.67 12.02
C ARG A 155 17.86 7.40 10.94
N GLY A 156 18.08 8.72 10.78
CA GLY A 156 17.41 9.51 9.73
C GLY A 156 17.77 9.05 8.31
N PHE A 157 19.04 8.68 8.08
CA PHE A 157 19.48 8.16 6.80
C PHE A 157 18.78 6.82 6.44
N PHE A 158 18.71 5.89 7.39
CA PHE A 158 18.02 4.62 7.14
C PHE A 158 16.50 4.80 7.04
N ALA A 159 15.90 5.70 7.80
CA ALA A 159 14.47 6.02 7.69
C ALA A 159 14.11 6.69 6.35
N SER A 160 15.04 7.40 5.70
CA SER A 160 14.78 8.03 4.40
C SER A 160 14.53 7.03 3.27
N PHE A 161 14.97 5.77 3.43
CA PHE A 161 14.69 4.73 2.44
C PHE A 161 13.20 4.42 2.28
N THR A 162 12.40 4.54 3.35
CA THR A 162 10.94 4.40 3.25
C THR A 162 10.33 5.49 2.37
N LEU A 163 10.79 6.74 2.51
CA LEU A 163 10.33 7.86 1.67
C LEU A 163 10.76 7.72 0.21
N GLN A 164 11.96 7.17 -0.04
CA GLN A 164 12.40 6.85 -1.39
C GLN A 164 11.56 5.73 -2.03
N GLY A 165 11.12 4.75 -1.23
CA GLY A 165 10.18 3.71 -1.66
C GLY A 165 8.88 4.30 -2.21
N VAL A 166 8.34 5.34 -1.56
CA VAL A 166 7.14 6.07 -2.03
C VAL A 166 7.32 6.57 -3.46
N GLN A 167 8.44 7.23 -3.75
CA GLN A 167 8.72 7.77 -5.09
C GLN A 167 8.90 6.65 -6.11
N ALA A 168 9.56 5.55 -5.73
CA ALA A 168 9.71 4.39 -6.59
C ALA A 168 8.35 3.76 -6.92
N GLY A 169 7.43 3.64 -5.96
CA GLY A 169 6.07 3.15 -6.18
C GLY A 169 5.30 4.01 -7.18
N GLN A 170 5.40 5.34 -7.07
CA GLN A 170 4.77 6.27 -7.99
C GLN A 170 5.30 6.11 -9.44
N ILE A 171 6.61 6.01 -9.59
CA ILE A 171 7.25 5.81 -10.90
C ILE A 171 6.82 4.47 -11.50
N LEU A 172 6.78 3.39 -10.70
CA LEU A 172 6.33 2.07 -11.15
C LEU A 172 4.87 2.10 -11.61
N ALA A 173 3.98 2.76 -10.87
CA ALA A 173 2.58 2.91 -11.25
C ALA A 173 2.44 3.65 -12.59
N ALA A 174 3.15 4.76 -12.77
CA ALA A 174 3.16 5.50 -14.03
C ALA A 174 3.74 4.65 -15.19
N ALA A 175 4.79 3.88 -14.93
CA ALA A 175 5.42 3.00 -15.92
C ALA A 175 4.50 1.87 -16.40
N VAL A 176 3.54 1.45 -15.58
CA VAL A 176 2.52 0.47 -15.97
C VAL A 176 1.38 1.12 -16.75
N PHE A 177 0.86 2.25 -16.28
CA PHE A 177 -0.29 2.89 -16.94
C PHE A 177 0.05 3.58 -18.27
N LEU A 178 1.25 4.15 -18.43
CA LEU A 178 1.63 4.81 -19.66
C LEU A 178 1.62 3.89 -20.89
N PRO A 179 2.23 2.68 -20.85
CA PRO A 179 2.12 1.74 -21.94
C PRO A 179 0.70 1.24 -22.16
N LEU A 180 -0.07 0.95 -21.10
CA LEU A 180 -1.45 0.51 -21.22
C LEU A 180 -2.30 1.56 -21.95
N ALA A 181 -2.19 2.84 -21.55
CA ALA A 181 -2.92 3.93 -22.19
C ALA A 181 -2.48 4.19 -23.64
N HIS A 182 -1.24 3.82 -24.01
CA HIS A 182 -0.71 4.03 -25.37
C HIS A 182 -1.02 2.88 -26.33
N TYR A 183 -1.00 1.64 -25.83
CA TYR A 183 -1.11 0.45 -26.69
C TYR A 183 -2.52 -0.17 -26.70
N MET A 184 -3.36 0.13 -25.72
CA MET A 184 -4.73 -0.40 -25.71
C MET A 184 -5.70 0.58 -26.39
N PRO A 185 -6.55 0.11 -27.34
CA PRO A 185 -7.64 0.90 -27.87
C PRO A 185 -8.56 1.37 -26.74
N GLU A 186 -9.16 2.55 -26.88
CA GLU A 186 -10.06 3.12 -25.86
C GLU A 186 -11.17 2.18 -25.41
N GLU A 187 -11.72 1.37 -26.34
CA GLU A 187 -12.74 0.36 -26.05
C GLU A 187 -12.23 -0.78 -25.15
N GLN A 188 -10.96 -1.18 -25.28
CA GLN A 188 -10.36 -2.25 -24.47
C GLN A 188 -9.78 -1.73 -23.16
N PHE A 189 -9.44 -0.45 -23.10
CA PHE A 189 -8.95 0.18 -21.88
C PHE A 189 -10.07 0.41 -20.85
N ASN A 190 -11.31 0.55 -21.33
CA ASN A 190 -12.49 0.82 -20.52
C ASN A 190 -13.42 -0.41 -20.34
N SER A 191 -13.03 -1.57 -20.83
CA SER A 191 -13.76 -2.84 -20.66
C SER A 191 -13.14 -3.69 -19.55
#